data_77e3313867916fdcc1537aecda5f9221
#
_entry.id   77e3313867916fdcc1537aecda5f9221
#
_cell.length_a   1.000
_cell.length_b   1.000
_cell.length_c   1.000
_cell.angle_alpha   90.00
_cell.angle_beta   90.00
_cell.angle_gamma   90.00
#
_symmetry.space_group_name_H-M   'P 1'
#
loop_
_entity.id
_entity.type
_entity.pdbx_description
1 polymer ?
#
loop_
_entity_poly.entity_id
_entity_poly.type
_entity_poly.pdbx_seq_one_letter_code
_entity_poly.pdbx_strand_id
1 'polypeptide(L)'
;MEDSTQVPGVSDALDESADKIETAAKPALPKGDKVRVMLRARFGAEVYDCWFHALEFESFDGRTVRASVPVKFLQTWIQAHYADGLLECCAAEFPGAERLEVVTREFGAGRSAPAQLAAPVRSASAAPAEPTATGPRRVAVGPSPALTRTAVNGFQGSPLDPKYTFETFAEGKANRIAHAVAAQVAATVLDEQRPFNPLYLHSHVGLGKTHLLHAIAWEVKRRAPTAQVLYLTAERFRYQFVEAVRSQDAIAFKDKFRAIDILLIDDLEFMQGEKTEQEFEHIINALLDGGRQVVVASARPPGQLDRLNDRMRSRMQRGLIVEITDFDEELRLKILERRVQEKRLTDPTFELSAQVLKLLADRLTENGRELEGAVNRLYLTWQLMHTPITLDSVEAIIRDLVLGVEPRRIKVDDILRIVSRHFAVPKSEILSDRRHRSVVRPRQIGMYLAKQLTARSLPEIGRRFGNRDHTTVLHAIRKIDKEMGDNPRLKDEIEELKRQLNR
;
A
#
# COMPACT_ATOMS: atom_id res chain seq x y z
N MET A 1 -65.18 -36.70 58.40
CA MET A 1 -64.53 -37.98 58.61
C MET A 1 -63.16 -37.80 58.18
N GLU A 2 -62.30 -37.37 59.06
CA GLU A 2 -61.42 -38.22 59.86
C GLU A 2 -60.30 -38.72 58.93
N ASP A 3 -59.05 -38.65 59.15
CA ASP A 3 -58.30 -38.31 60.40
C ASP A 3 -56.83 -38.29 59.97
N SER A 4 -56.07 -37.34 60.45
CA SER A 4 -54.95 -37.54 61.34
C SER A 4 -53.92 -38.58 60.93
N THR A 5 -52.69 -38.42 60.91
CA THR A 5 -51.70 -38.00 61.86
C THR A 5 -50.32 -38.32 61.36
N GLN A 6 -49.40 -37.55 61.52
CA GLN A 6 -48.30 -37.40 62.49
C GLN A 6 -46.91 -37.52 61.89
N VAL A 7 -46.14 -36.50 62.09
CA VAL A 7 -44.67 -36.42 62.13
C VAL A 7 -44.20 -37.15 63.43
N PRO A 8 -42.97 -37.71 63.52
CA PRO A 8 -41.76 -36.88 63.74
C PRO A 8 -40.41 -37.51 63.34
N GLY A 9 -39.41 -36.64 63.32
CA GLY A 9 -38.18 -36.85 64.05
C GLY A 9 -36.91 -36.89 63.25
N VAL A 10 -36.21 -35.81 63.13
CA VAL A 10 -34.92 -35.43 63.73
C VAL A 10 -33.77 -36.44 63.51
N SER A 11 -32.73 -36.08 62.82
CA SER A 11 -31.36 -35.91 63.35
C SER A 11 -30.30 -35.82 62.23
N ASP A 12 -29.57 -34.74 62.33
CA ASP A 12 -28.17 -34.48 62.03
C ASP A 12 -27.34 -35.55 61.26
N ALA A 13 -26.75 -35.13 60.17
CA ALA A 13 -25.32 -35.34 59.89
C ALA A 13 -24.84 -34.27 58.91
N LEU A 14 -24.00 -33.40 59.44
CA LEU A 14 -23.07 -32.58 58.73
C LEU A 14 -22.21 -33.43 57.80
N ASP A 15 -22.13 -33.10 56.53
CA ASP A 15 -20.92 -33.42 55.79
C ASP A 15 -20.60 -32.29 54.79
N GLU A 16 -19.39 -31.81 54.99
CA GLU A 16 -18.70 -30.82 54.19
C GLU A 16 -18.51 -31.36 52.76
N SER A 17 -19.04 -30.67 51.82
CA SER A 17 -18.59 -30.80 50.41
C SER A 17 -18.22 -29.46 49.89
N ALA A 18 -16.93 -29.17 49.98
CA ALA A 18 -16.23 -28.03 49.44
C ALA A 18 -16.66 -27.74 47.99
N ASP A 19 -17.13 -26.55 47.83
CA ASP A 19 -17.31 -25.89 46.53
C ASP A 19 -16.03 -25.89 45.74
N LYS A 20 -15.86 -26.85 44.86
CA LYS A 20 -14.87 -26.81 43.77
C LYS A 20 -15.41 -25.85 42.72
N ILE A 21 -15.05 -24.59 42.83
CA ILE A 21 -15.12 -23.65 41.72
C ILE A 21 -14.11 -24.16 40.66
N GLU A 22 -14.64 -24.90 39.73
CA GLU A 22 -13.97 -25.28 38.50
C GLU A 22 -13.79 -24.01 37.67
N THR A 23 -12.62 -23.39 37.75
CA THR A 23 -12.16 -22.36 36.84
C THR A 23 -12.10 -22.99 35.48
N ALA A 24 -13.20 -22.92 34.75
CA ALA A 24 -13.27 -23.28 33.35
C ALA A 24 -12.21 -22.45 32.57
N ALA A 25 -11.16 -23.09 32.17
CA ALA A 25 -10.22 -22.53 31.19
C ALA A 25 -11.00 -22.07 29.97
N LYS A 26 -10.95 -20.78 29.66
CA LYS A 26 -11.50 -20.22 28.40
C LYS A 26 -11.00 -21.08 27.25
N PRO A 27 -11.89 -21.63 26.40
CA PRO A 27 -11.48 -22.36 25.24
C PRO A 27 -10.74 -21.37 24.33
N ALA A 28 -9.49 -21.65 24.01
CA ALA A 28 -8.78 -20.97 22.94
C ALA A 28 -9.61 -21.12 21.67
N LEU A 29 -10.00 -20.01 21.06
CA LEU A 29 -10.73 -19.97 19.80
C LEU A 29 -9.83 -20.53 18.69
N PRO A 30 -10.05 -21.73 18.14
CA PRO A 30 -9.21 -22.28 17.06
C PRO A 30 -9.48 -21.66 15.70
N LYS A 31 -10.32 -20.61 15.62
CA LYS A 31 -10.93 -20.10 14.40
C LYS A 31 -10.29 -18.84 13.81
N GLY A 32 -9.22 -18.31 14.37
CA GLY A 32 -8.57 -17.10 13.83
C GLY A 32 -7.69 -17.32 12.59
N ASP A 33 -7.32 -18.56 12.31
CA ASP A 33 -6.33 -18.85 11.25
C ASP A 33 -6.91 -18.69 9.84
N LYS A 34 -8.19 -19.01 9.64
CA LYS A 34 -8.86 -18.79 8.34
C LYS A 34 -9.04 -17.32 8.06
N VAL A 35 -9.48 -16.53 9.06
CA VAL A 35 -9.58 -15.07 8.91
C VAL A 35 -8.23 -14.47 8.55
N ARG A 36 -7.14 -14.93 9.16
CA ARG A 36 -5.77 -14.49 8.82
C ARG A 36 -5.38 -14.79 7.38
N VAL A 37 -5.71 -15.99 6.90
CA VAL A 37 -5.49 -16.38 5.50
C VAL A 37 -6.30 -15.49 4.56
N MET A 38 -7.58 -15.24 4.88
CA MET A 38 -8.45 -14.38 4.08
C MET A 38 -8.00 -12.92 4.06
N LEU A 39 -7.56 -12.38 5.21
CA LEU A 39 -7.01 -11.03 5.30
C LEU A 39 -5.75 -10.90 4.43
N ARG A 40 -4.89 -11.91 4.47
CA ARG A 40 -3.67 -11.94 3.66
C ARG A 40 -3.97 -12.05 2.16
N ALA A 41 -5.01 -12.82 1.79
CA ALA A 41 -5.47 -12.94 0.41
C ALA A 41 -6.12 -11.64 -0.11
N ARG A 42 -6.90 -10.95 0.76
CA ARG A 42 -7.66 -9.77 0.38
C ARG A 42 -6.82 -8.50 0.32
N PHE A 43 -5.99 -8.27 1.32
CA PHE A 43 -5.21 -7.03 1.46
C PHE A 43 -3.76 -7.18 1.03
N GLY A 44 -3.32 -8.39 0.70
CA GLY A 44 -1.92 -8.68 0.36
C GLY A 44 -1.06 -8.97 1.59
N ALA A 45 0.07 -9.66 1.37
CA ALA A 45 0.95 -10.08 2.44
C ALA A 45 1.58 -8.89 3.18
N GLU A 46 1.93 -7.82 2.48
CA GLU A 46 2.55 -6.63 3.09
C GLU A 46 1.60 -5.91 4.05
N VAL A 47 0.36 -5.68 3.63
CA VAL A 47 -0.67 -5.04 4.46
C VAL A 47 -1.00 -5.92 5.65
N TYR A 48 -1.08 -7.25 5.44
CA TYR A 48 -1.31 -8.21 6.51
C TYR A 48 -0.17 -8.18 7.55
N ASP A 49 1.07 -8.27 7.10
CA ASP A 49 2.24 -8.30 7.98
C ASP A 49 2.43 -6.95 8.72
N CYS A 50 2.04 -5.83 8.12
CA CYS A 50 2.10 -4.51 8.75
C CYS A 50 1.00 -4.27 9.79
N TRP A 51 -0.24 -4.68 9.51
CA TRP A 51 -1.40 -4.22 10.27
C TRP A 51 -2.13 -5.32 11.01
N PHE A 52 -2.13 -6.57 10.49
CA PHE A 52 -2.94 -7.66 11.01
C PHE A 52 -2.14 -8.77 11.68
N HIS A 53 -0.81 -8.82 11.48
CA HIS A 53 0.04 -9.87 12.08
C HIS A 53 -0.09 -9.92 13.61
N ALA A 54 -0.23 -8.76 14.26
CA ALA A 54 -0.36 -8.64 15.71
C ALA A 54 -1.81 -8.72 16.22
N LEU A 55 -2.79 -8.96 15.32
CA LEU A 55 -4.20 -9.08 15.67
C LEU A 55 -4.48 -10.46 16.25
N GLU A 56 -5.08 -10.51 17.44
CA GLU A 56 -5.54 -11.74 18.08
C GLU A 56 -7.05 -11.69 18.28
N PHE A 57 -7.74 -12.80 17.98
CA PHE A 57 -9.18 -12.92 18.21
C PHE A 57 -9.43 -13.42 19.62
N GLU A 58 -10.13 -12.65 20.44
CA GLU A 58 -10.36 -12.95 21.86
C GLU A 58 -11.66 -13.69 22.12
N SER A 59 -12.77 -13.24 21.51
CA SER A 59 -14.08 -13.83 21.72
C SER A 59 -15.04 -13.53 20.58
N PHE A 60 -16.08 -14.37 20.47
CA PHE A 60 -17.24 -14.17 19.60
C PHE A 60 -18.51 -14.50 20.37
N ASP A 61 -19.45 -13.58 20.44
CA ASP A 61 -20.70 -13.69 21.21
C ASP A 61 -21.92 -14.08 20.34
N GLY A 62 -21.69 -14.42 19.08
CA GLY A 62 -22.75 -14.72 18.09
C GLY A 62 -23.13 -13.55 17.21
N ARG A 63 -22.73 -12.31 17.56
CA ARG A 63 -22.93 -11.08 16.77
C ARG A 63 -21.68 -10.22 16.65
N THR A 64 -20.92 -10.14 17.74
CA THR A 64 -19.73 -9.29 17.80
C THR A 64 -18.47 -10.12 17.90
N VAL A 65 -17.55 -9.91 16.97
CA VAL A 65 -16.18 -10.46 17.03
C VAL A 65 -15.32 -9.47 17.79
N ARG A 66 -14.71 -9.91 18.89
CA ARG A 66 -13.74 -9.12 19.64
C ARG A 66 -12.33 -9.56 19.32
N ALA A 67 -11.55 -8.61 18.84
CA ALA A 67 -10.14 -8.81 18.51
C ALA A 67 -9.27 -7.81 19.26
N SER A 68 -8.03 -8.18 19.61
CA SER A 68 -7.11 -7.31 20.31
C SER A 68 -5.82 -7.07 19.56
N VAL A 69 -5.26 -5.89 19.76
CA VAL A 69 -3.99 -5.45 19.22
C VAL A 69 -3.08 -4.88 20.31
N PRO A 70 -1.75 -4.94 20.17
CA PRO A 70 -0.84 -4.55 21.23
C PRO A 70 -0.80 -3.04 21.51
N VAL A 71 -1.22 -2.20 20.56
CA VAL A 71 -1.10 -0.72 20.69
C VAL A 71 -2.34 0.00 20.17
N LYS A 72 -2.72 1.08 20.87
CA LYS A 72 -3.90 1.90 20.57
C LYS A 72 -3.88 2.48 19.14
N PHE A 73 -2.71 2.75 18.61
CA PHE A 73 -2.56 3.23 17.23
C PHE A 73 -3.07 2.19 16.20
N LEU A 74 -2.70 0.91 16.36
CA LEU A 74 -3.19 -0.18 15.49
C LEU A 74 -4.71 -0.32 15.59
N GLN A 75 -5.28 -0.19 16.79
CA GLN A 75 -6.72 -0.18 16.99
C GLN A 75 -7.39 0.91 16.15
N THR A 76 -6.95 2.17 16.34
CA THR A 76 -7.53 3.33 15.64
C THR A 76 -7.33 3.23 14.13
N TRP A 77 -6.18 2.75 13.67
CA TRP A 77 -5.86 2.62 12.26
C TRP A 77 -6.68 1.53 11.57
N ILE A 78 -6.77 0.34 12.17
CA ILE A 78 -7.58 -0.78 11.65
C ILE A 78 -9.05 -0.37 11.60
N GLN A 79 -9.57 0.28 12.65
CA GLN A 79 -10.95 0.77 12.68
C GLN A 79 -11.22 1.82 11.59
N ALA A 80 -10.27 2.73 11.33
CA ALA A 80 -10.47 3.81 10.37
C ALA A 80 -10.37 3.38 8.91
N HIS A 81 -9.56 2.35 8.59
CA HIS A 81 -9.21 2.04 7.20
C HIS A 81 -9.59 0.63 6.75
N TYR A 82 -9.80 -0.30 7.68
CA TYR A 82 -9.98 -1.72 7.36
C TYR A 82 -11.16 -2.39 8.10
N ALA A 83 -11.97 -1.62 8.85
CA ALA A 83 -13.04 -2.19 9.67
C ALA A 83 -14.02 -3.05 8.85
N ASP A 84 -14.50 -2.52 7.72
CA ASP A 84 -15.48 -3.20 6.87
C ASP A 84 -14.89 -4.48 6.25
N GLY A 85 -13.68 -4.40 5.71
CA GLY A 85 -13.01 -5.55 5.10
C GLY A 85 -12.60 -6.63 6.11
N LEU A 86 -12.23 -6.23 7.33
CA LEU A 86 -11.95 -7.15 8.43
C LEU A 86 -13.23 -7.82 8.93
N LEU A 87 -14.35 -7.08 9.03
CA LEU A 87 -15.65 -7.61 9.40
C LEU A 87 -16.15 -8.64 8.38
N GLU A 88 -16.01 -8.37 7.08
CA GLU A 88 -16.37 -9.31 6.02
C GLU A 88 -15.54 -10.62 6.09
N CYS A 89 -14.23 -10.50 6.35
CA CYS A 89 -13.40 -11.70 6.56
C CYS A 89 -13.83 -12.46 7.82
N CYS A 90 -14.22 -11.76 8.89
CA CYS A 90 -14.74 -12.38 10.10
C CYS A 90 -16.10 -13.06 9.86
N ALA A 91 -17.01 -12.43 9.13
CA ALA A 91 -18.34 -12.99 8.82
C ALA A 91 -18.26 -14.31 8.06
N ALA A 92 -17.25 -14.53 7.24
CA ALA A 92 -17.02 -15.78 6.51
C ALA A 92 -16.59 -16.95 7.41
N GLU A 93 -15.98 -16.67 8.57
CA GLU A 93 -15.55 -17.70 9.54
C GLU A 93 -16.43 -17.77 10.78
N PHE A 94 -17.01 -16.62 11.20
CA PHE A 94 -17.90 -16.48 12.34
C PHE A 94 -19.34 -16.20 11.83
N PRO A 95 -20.18 -17.23 11.63
CA PRO A 95 -21.54 -17.04 11.11
C PRO A 95 -22.35 -16.15 12.02
N GLY A 96 -22.93 -15.08 11.49
CA GLY A 96 -23.73 -14.10 12.27
C GLY A 96 -22.92 -12.92 12.81
N ALA A 97 -21.63 -12.76 12.44
CA ALA A 97 -20.86 -11.59 12.83
C ALA A 97 -21.38 -10.31 12.13
N GLU A 98 -21.98 -9.42 12.91
CA GLU A 98 -22.51 -8.11 12.47
C GLU A 98 -21.65 -6.94 12.92
N ARG A 99 -20.81 -7.15 13.93
CA ARG A 99 -19.93 -6.13 14.52
C ARG A 99 -18.53 -6.65 14.79
N LEU A 100 -17.58 -5.74 14.65
CA LEU A 100 -16.20 -5.96 15.03
C LEU A 100 -15.78 -4.93 16.09
N GLU A 101 -15.27 -5.43 17.21
CA GLU A 101 -14.69 -4.61 18.27
C GLU A 101 -13.19 -4.90 18.34
N VAL A 102 -12.37 -3.92 17.96
CA VAL A 102 -10.91 -4.01 18.12
C VAL A 102 -10.52 -3.25 19.38
N VAL A 103 -9.90 -3.96 20.33
CA VAL A 103 -9.46 -3.40 21.62
C VAL A 103 -7.95 -3.40 21.76
N THR A 104 -7.42 -2.57 22.64
CA THR A 104 -5.99 -2.58 22.97
C THR A 104 -5.75 -3.57 24.11
N ARG A 105 -4.75 -4.47 24.00
CA ARG A 105 -4.35 -5.35 25.09
C ARG A 105 -3.81 -4.53 26.26
N GLU A 106 -4.38 -4.71 27.44
CA GLU A 106 -3.76 -4.24 28.68
C GLU A 106 -2.69 -5.24 29.08
N PHE A 107 -1.43 -4.83 29.07
CA PHE A 107 -0.34 -5.59 29.65
C PHE A 107 -0.48 -5.56 31.16
N GLY A 108 -1.18 -6.55 31.72
CA GLY A 108 -1.17 -6.82 33.16
C GLY A 108 0.24 -7.20 33.60
N ALA A 109 0.75 -6.47 34.57
CA ALA A 109 2.00 -6.80 35.26
C ALA A 109 1.95 -8.22 35.84
N GLY A 110 2.86 -9.08 35.38
CA GLY A 110 3.14 -10.34 36.05
C GLY A 110 3.08 -11.59 35.17
N ARG A 111 4.21 -11.89 34.51
CA ARG A 111 4.71 -13.26 34.40
C ARG A 111 6.18 -13.21 34.04
N SER A 112 6.96 -13.67 35.01
CA SER A 112 8.41 -13.90 35.01
C SER A 112 8.87 -14.78 33.85
N ALA A 113 10.02 -14.41 33.29
CA ALA A 113 10.79 -15.17 32.34
C ALA A 113 11.17 -16.57 32.88
N PRO A 114 11.23 -17.59 32.06
CA PRO A 114 11.98 -18.78 32.38
C PRO A 114 13.44 -18.64 31.89
N ALA A 115 14.29 -19.05 32.80
CA ALA A 115 15.74 -19.00 32.76
C ALA A 115 16.38 -19.76 31.59
N GLN A 116 17.52 -19.25 31.22
CA GLN A 116 18.56 -19.90 30.44
C GLN A 116 18.88 -21.30 30.96
N LEU A 117 19.01 -22.27 30.07
CA LEU A 117 19.80 -23.45 30.28
C LEU A 117 20.76 -23.65 29.13
N ALA A 118 22.00 -23.75 29.53
CA ALA A 118 23.21 -23.87 28.74
C ALA A 118 23.28 -25.19 27.98
N ALA A 119 24.06 -25.17 26.90
CA ALA A 119 24.51 -26.33 26.13
C ALA A 119 25.31 -27.34 26.94
N PRO A 120 25.45 -28.59 26.45
CA PRO A 120 26.79 -29.01 26.13
C PRO A 120 26.97 -29.64 24.75
N VAL A 121 28.11 -29.32 24.22
CA VAL A 121 28.79 -29.93 23.09
C VAL A 121 29.12 -31.38 23.37
N ARG A 122 28.90 -32.29 22.41
CA ARG A 122 29.84 -33.40 22.13
C ARG A 122 29.63 -34.03 20.74
N SER A 123 30.71 -34.24 20.16
CA SER A 123 31.15 -34.72 18.87
C SER A 123 30.94 -36.22 18.59
N ALA A 124 30.92 -36.48 17.30
CA ALA A 124 31.59 -37.58 16.57
C ALA A 124 30.77 -38.81 16.13
N SER A 125 30.77 -38.99 14.83
CA SER A 125 31.28 -40.15 14.08
C SER A 125 30.32 -41.20 13.51
N ALA A 126 30.51 -41.36 12.19
CA ALA A 126 30.39 -42.55 11.34
C ALA A 126 29.07 -42.93 10.68
N ALA A 127 29.10 -42.88 9.36
CA ALA A 127 28.27 -43.61 8.39
C ALA A 127 28.67 -45.12 8.33
N PRO A 128 28.10 -45.99 7.47
CA PRO A 128 27.04 -45.91 6.49
C PRO A 128 26.03 -47.10 6.48
N ALA A 129 24.95 -47.04 5.75
CA ALA A 129 24.41 -48.10 4.87
C ALA A 129 23.07 -47.76 4.25
N GLU A 130 22.98 -47.80 2.93
CA GLU A 130 21.79 -48.00 2.10
C GLU A 130 21.35 -49.48 2.11
N PRO A 131 20.24 -49.92 1.45
CA PRO A 131 19.31 -49.24 0.55
C PRO A 131 17.80 -49.67 0.59
N THR A 132 17.02 -49.05 -0.28
CA THR A 132 15.79 -49.51 -0.97
C THR A 132 14.44 -49.46 -0.25
N ALA A 133 13.53 -48.58 -0.77
CA ALA A 133 12.19 -48.97 -1.24
C ALA A 133 11.52 -47.81 -1.95
N THR A 134 11.07 -48.12 -3.15
CA THR A 134 10.25 -47.33 -4.12
C THR A 134 8.87 -47.03 -3.57
N GLY A 135 8.51 -45.70 -3.53
CA GLY A 135 7.16 -45.23 -3.33
C GLY A 135 6.97 -43.92 -4.16
N PRO A 136 5.75 -43.57 -4.63
CA PRO A 136 5.57 -42.51 -5.60
C PRO A 136 5.97 -41.14 -5.07
N ARG A 137 6.83 -40.49 -5.84
CA ARG A 137 7.40 -39.17 -5.60
C ARG A 137 6.29 -38.10 -5.55
N ARG A 138 5.91 -37.67 -4.35
CA ARG A 138 5.22 -36.43 -4.15
C ARG A 138 6.15 -35.32 -4.61
N VAL A 139 5.73 -34.59 -5.63
CA VAL A 139 6.40 -33.35 -6.06
C VAL A 139 6.32 -32.40 -4.89
N ALA A 140 7.46 -32.21 -4.24
CA ALA A 140 7.60 -31.17 -3.23
C ALA A 140 7.52 -29.83 -3.97
N VAL A 141 6.44 -29.09 -3.72
CA VAL A 141 6.38 -27.66 -4.03
C VAL A 141 7.52 -27.03 -3.26
N GLY A 142 8.55 -26.57 -3.98
CA GLY A 142 9.69 -25.89 -3.42
C GLY A 142 9.21 -24.68 -2.61
N PRO A 143 9.89 -24.31 -1.52
CA PRO A 143 9.53 -23.14 -0.76
C PRO A 143 9.56 -21.90 -1.66
N SER A 144 8.47 -21.16 -1.69
CA SER A 144 8.46 -19.81 -2.28
C SER A 144 9.67 -19.02 -1.75
N PRO A 145 10.42 -18.31 -2.59
CA PRO A 145 11.57 -17.55 -2.13
C PRO A 145 11.13 -16.60 -1.02
N ALA A 146 11.67 -16.81 0.18
CA ALA A 146 11.38 -16.00 1.35
C ALA A 146 11.86 -14.56 1.07
N LEU A 147 11.00 -13.58 1.32
CA LEU A 147 11.36 -12.17 1.22
C LEU A 147 12.57 -11.89 2.12
N THR A 148 13.67 -11.46 1.52
CA THR A 148 14.90 -11.12 2.26
C THR A 148 14.77 -9.69 2.78
N ARG A 149 14.98 -9.51 4.09
CA ARG A 149 15.01 -8.18 4.70
C ARG A 149 16.45 -7.66 4.79
N THR A 150 16.61 -6.39 4.57
CA THR A 150 17.85 -5.69 4.89
C THR A 150 17.91 -5.52 6.41
N ALA A 151 19.06 -5.79 7.00
CA ALA A 151 19.28 -5.58 8.43
C ALA A 151 20.69 -5.01 8.66
N VAL A 152 20.79 -3.99 9.50
CA VAL A 152 22.06 -3.36 9.90
C VAL A 152 22.02 -3.16 11.40
N ASN A 153 23.02 -3.70 12.12
CA ASN A 153 23.13 -3.58 13.58
C ASN A 153 21.83 -3.92 14.34
N GLY A 154 21.13 -5.00 13.94
CA GLY A 154 19.85 -5.39 14.54
C GLY A 154 18.64 -4.55 14.09
N PHE A 155 18.85 -3.55 13.24
CA PHE A 155 17.79 -2.75 12.64
C PHE A 155 17.24 -3.45 11.39
N GLN A 156 15.98 -3.82 11.41
CA GLN A 156 15.34 -4.50 10.28
C GLN A 156 14.73 -3.50 9.31
N GLY A 157 15.23 -3.51 8.08
CA GLY A 157 14.65 -2.79 6.95
C GLY A 157 13.30 -3.34 6.50
N SER A 158 12.72 -2.70 5.49
CA SER A 158 11.58 -3.24 4.76
C SER A 158 11.99 -4.48 3.96
N PRO A 159 11.06 -5.40 3.67
CA PRO A 159 11.37 -6.59 2.88
C PRO A 159 11.75 -6.23 1.44
N LEU A 160 12.69 -6.96 0.86
CA LEU A 160 13.04 -6.87 -0.55
C LEU A 160 12.36 -7.99 -1.33
N ASP A 161 11.68 -7.66 -2.43
CA ASP A 161 11.14 -8.64 -3.35
C ASP A 161 12.27 -9.15 -4.26
N PRO A 162 12.54 -10.47 -4.29
CA PRO A 162 13.59 -11.05 -5.14
C PRO A 162 13.30 -10.91 -6.64
N LYS A 163 12.07 -10.60 -7.03
CA LYS A 163 11.70 -10.39 -8.43
C LYS A 163 12.14 -9.03 -8.97
N TYR A 164 12.42 -8.06 -8.10
CA TYR A 164 12.75 -6.70 -8.52
C TYR A 164 14.26 -6.51 -8.64
N THR A 165 14.81 -7.00 -9.75
CA THR A 165 16.24 -6.86 -10.11
C THR A 165 16.40 -5.99 -11.37
N PHE A 166 17.63 -5.61 -11.70
CA PHE A 166 17.90 -4.92 -12.97
C PHE A 166 17.59 -5.79 -14.18
N GLU A 167 17.81 -7.11 -14.09
CA GLU A 167 17.51 -8.05 -15.16
C GLU A 167 16.01 -8.16 -15.41
N THR A 168 15.17 -8.01 -14.39
CA THR A 168 13.71 -8.07 -14.51
C THR A 168 13.07 -6.71 -14.76
N PHE A 169 13.82 -5.63 -14.74
CA PHE A 169 13.33 -4.29 -15.08
C PHE A 169 13.20 -4.13 -16.60
N ALA A 170 12.00 -3.80 -17.08
CA ALA A 170 11.78 -3.52 -18.50
C ALA A 170 12.26 -2.11 -18.84
N GLU A 171 13.29 -2.00 -19.68
CA GLU A 171 13.86 -0.72 -20.11
C GLU A 171 13.19 -0.18 -21.36
N GLY A 172 12.84 1.11 -21.33
CA GLY A 172 12.31 1.87 -22.45
C GLY A 172 12.74 3.34 -22.39
N LYS A 173 12.24 4.16 -23.30
CA LYS A 173 12.60 5.59 -23.38
C LYS A 173 12.23 6.34 -22.11
N ALA A 174 11.11 5.98 -21.49
CA ALA A 174 10.55 6.63 -20.31
C ALA A 174 11.40 6.47 -19.04
N ASN A 175 12.19 5.39 -18.94
CA ASN A 175 12.87 5.01 -17.70
C ASN A 175 14.38 4.70 -17.88
N ARG A 176 14.91 4.80 -19.09
CA ARG A 176 16.32 4.49 -19.41
C ARG A 176 17.31 5.27 -18.55
N ILE A 177 17.09 6.56 -18.36
CA ILE A 177 17.98 7.40 -17.54
C ILE A 177 17.96 6.95 -16.10
N ALA A 178 16.75 6.70 -15.54
CA ALA A 178 16.59 6.23 -14.16
C ALA A 178 17.27 4.88 -13.96
N HIS A 179 17.12 3.95 -14.92
CA HIS A 179 17.78 2.65 -14.90
C HIS A 179 19.31 2.78 -14.91
N ALA A 180 19.86 3.55 -15.86
CA ALA A 180 21.30 3.74 -16.00
C ALA A 180 21.93 4.36 -14.75
N VAL A 181 21.29 5.40 -14.19
CA VAL A 181 21.76 6.07 -12.97
C VAL A 181 21.66 5.14 -11.76
N ALA A 182 20.57 4.39 -11.63
CA ALA A 182 20.41 3.41 -10.56
C ALA A 182 21.48 2.30 -10.62
N ALA A 183 21.78 1.80 -11.81
CA ALA A 183 22.85 0.82 -12.04
C ALA A 183 24.23 1.40 -11.68
N GLN A 184 24.49 2.67 -12.03
CA GLN A 184 25.74 3.35 -11.69
C GLN A 184 25.87 3.54 -10.17
N VAL A 185 24.81 3.96 -9.46
CA VAL A 185 24.80 4.05 -8.01
C VAL A 185 25.12 2.71 -7.35
N ALA A 186 24.52 1.62 -7.86
CA ALA A 186 24.82 0.28 -7.33
C ALA A 186 26.26 -0.15 -7.58
N ALA A 187 26.87 0.29 -8.70
CA ALA A 187 28.26 -0.02 -9.04
C ALA A 187 29.28 0.75 -8.18
N THR A 188 28.97 2.00 -7.79
CA THR A 188 29.92 2.93 -7.13
C THR A 188 29.66 3.10 -5.63
N VAL A 189 28.87 2.23 -5.00
CA VAL A 189 28.45 2.38 -3.59
C VAL A 189 29.61 2.39 -2.60
N LEU A 190 30.71 1.69 -2.90
CA LEU A 190 31.91 1.64 -2.06
C LEU A 190 33.04 2.57 -2.56
N ASP A 191 32.84 3.27 -3.66
CA ASP A 191 33.84 4.18 -4.19
C ASP A 191 33.92 5.46 -3.32
N GLU A 192 35.09 6.11 -3.33
CA GLU A 192 35.25 7.41 -2.65
C GLU A 192 34.42 8.50 -3.30
N GLN A 193 34.30 8.46 -4.64
CA GLN A 193 33.49 9.41 -5.41
C GLN A 193 32.14 8.80 -5.77
N ARG A 194 31.07 9.39 -5.24
CA ARG A 194 29.69 9.02 -5.52
C ARG A 194 29.00 10.14 -6.30
N PRO A 195 29.01 10.07 -7.64
CA PRO A 195 28.63 11.20 -8.50
C PRO A 195 27.14 11.60 -8.33
N PHE A 196 26.29 10.69 -7.85
CA PHE A 196 24.84 10.89 -7.74
C PHE A 196 24.37 10.74 -6.29
N ASN A 197 24.86 11.61 -5.40
CA ASN A 197 24.51 11.54 -3.98
C ASN A 197 24.00 12.88 -3.43
N PRO A 198 22.73 12.98 -3.02
CA PRO A 198 21.69 11.94 -3.11
C PRO A 198 21.17 11.71 -4.54
N LEU A 199 20.68 10.50 -4.81
CA LEU A 199 19.84 10.23 -5.98
C LEU A 199 18.36 10.36 -5.58
N TYR A 200 17.61 11.16 -6.33
CA TYR A 200 16.17 11.34 -6.13
C TYR A 200 15.38 10.88 -7.35
N LEU A 201 14.62 9.80 -7.20
CA LEU A 201 13.75 9.25 -8.24
C LEU A 201 12.32 9.70 -8.01
N HIS A 202 11.67 10.30 -9.01
CA HIS A 202 10.26 10.62 -8.89
C HIS A 202 9.47 10.20 -10.12
N SER A 203 8.22 9.83 -9.88
CA SER A 203 7.26 9.51 -10.94
C SER A 203 5.86 9.33 -10.35
N HIS A 204 4.83 9.25 -11.18
CA HIS A 204 3.54 8.76 -10.75
C HIS A 204 3.62 7.35 -10.14
N VAL A 205 2.56 6.96 -9.44
CA VAL A 205 2.48 5.64 -8.80
C VAL A 205 2.52 4.54 -9.86
N GLY A 206 3.28 3.45 -9.57
CA GLY A 206 3.30 2.27 -10.44
C GLY A 206 4.24 2.33 -11.65
N LEU A 207 5.12 3.36 -11.76
CA LEU A 207 6.09 3.48 -12.87
C LEU A 207 7.47 2.87 -12.57
N GLY A 208 7.63 2.08 -11.51
CA GLY A 208 8.82 1.27 -11.27
C GLY A 208 9.84 1.84 -10.29
N LYS A 209 9.54 2.90 -9.51
CA LYS A 209 10.44 3.45 -8.47
C LYS A 209 10.91 2.39 -7.47
N THR A 210 9.97 1.71 -6.84
CA THR A 210 10.24 0.61 -5.88
C THR A 210 11.08 -0.49 -6.51
N HIS A 211 10.79 -0.86 -7.77
CA HIS A 211 11.58 -1.85 -8.49
C HIS A 211 13.05 -1.44 -8.60
N LEU A 212 13.32 -0.19 -8.98
CA LEU A 212 14.70 0.32 -9.08
C LEU A 212 15.40 0.35 -7.71
N LEU A 213 14.71 0.74 -6.63
CA LEU A 213 15.30 0.70 -5.28
C LEU A 213 15.69 -0.73 -4.88
N HIS A 214 14.81 -1.71 -5.13
CA HIS A 214 15.12 -3.12 -4.86
C HIS A 214 16.26 -3.62 -5.76
N ALA A 215 16.25 -3.25 -7.05
CA ALA A 215 17.31 -3.61 -7.98
C ALA A 215 18.68 -3.08 -7.51
N ILE A 216 18.75 -1.83 -7.05
CA ILE A 216 19.96 -1.28 -6.44
C ILE A 216 20.37 -2.13 -5.23
N ALA A 217 19.44 -2.44 -4.32
CA ALA A 217 19.75 -3.20 -3.12
C ALA A 217 20.30 -4.60 -3.44
N TRP A 218 19.69 -5.31 -4.39
CA TRP A 218 20.14 -6.64 -4.82
C TRP A 218 21.50 -6.58 -5.50
N GLU A 219 21.70 -5.62 -6.38
CA GLU A 219 22.95 -5.47 -7.11
C GLU A 219 24.11 -5.09 -6.19
N VAL A 220 23.89 -4.19 -5.22
CA VAL A 220 24.90 -3.86 -4.19
C VAL A 220 25.24 -5.10 -3.37
N LYS A 221 24.25 -5.87 -2.91
CA LYS A 221 24.50 -7.11 -2.17
C LYS A 221 25.27 -8.15 -2.97
N ARG A 222 25.02 -8.21 -4.28
CA ARG A 222 25.73 -9.11 -5.20
C ARG A 222 27.18 -8.72 -5.43
N ARG A 223 27.45 -7.41 -5.64
CA ARG A 223 28.79 -6.87 -5.93
C ARG A 223 29.65 -6.68 -4.70
N ALA A 224 29.02 -6.21 -3.64
CA ALA A 224 29.68 -5.85 -2.38
C ALA A 224 28.93 -6.50 -1.19
N PRO A 225 29.11 -7.81 -0.94
CA PRO A 225 28.38 -8.54 0.11
C PRO A 225 28.59 -7.95 1.53
N THR A 226 29.70 -7.24 1.76
CA THR A 226 30.01 -6.60 3.04
C THR A 226 29.33 -5.23 3.21
N ALA A 227 28.83 -4.62 2.13
CA ALA A 227 28.17 -3.33 2.20
C ALA A 227 26.86 -3.39 3.01
N GLN A 228 26.70 -2.43 3.89
CA GLN A 228 25.53 -2.33 4.75
C GLN A 228 24.41 -1.58 4.00
N VAL A 229 23.49 -2.35 3.41
CA VAL A 229 22.36 -1.84 2.63
C VAL A 229 21.12 -1.80 3.51
N LEU A 230 20.51 -0.63 3.63
CA LEU A 230 19.22 -0.48 4.32
C LEU A 230 18.16 0.08 3.37
N TYR A 231 17.10 -0.70 3.15
CA TYR A 231 15.89 -0.27 2.43
C TYR A 231 14.75 -0.07 3.41
N LEU A 232 14.09 1.09 3.35
CA LEU A 232 12.96 1.47 4.20
C LEU A 232 11.90 2.20 3.39
N THR A 233 10.64 1.97 3.70
CA THR A 233 9.57 2.90 3.35
C THR A 233 9.51 4.04 4.38
N ALA A 234 9.03 5.22 3.98
CA ALA A 234 8.83 6.35 4.89
C ALA A 234 7.93 5.99 6.09
N GLU A 235 6.88 5.19 5.86
CA GLU A 235 6.00 4.70 6.92
C GLU A 235 6.72 3.80 7.93
N ARG A 236 7.57 2.89 7.44
CA ARG A 236 8.34 2.01 8.32
C ARG A 236 9.37 2.76 9.14
N PHE A 237 10.04 3.74 8.54
CA PHE A 237 10.92 4.66 9.27
C PHE A 237 10.17 5.35 10.42
N ARG A 238 9.01 5.93 10.10
CA ARG A 238 8.16 6.61 11.10
C ARG A 238 7.76 5.67 12.23
N TYR A 239 7.30 4.47 11.91
CA TYR A 239 6.91 3.49 12.91
C TYR A 239 8.06 3.16 13.86
N GLN A 240 9.23 2.85 13.33
CA GLN A 240 10.41 2.47 14.11
C GLN A 240 10.95 3.63 14.95
N PHE A 241 10.90 4.86 14.42
CA PHE A 241 11.26 6.05 15.18
C PHE A 241 10.31 6.30 16.36
N VAL A 242 9.00 6.23 16.14
CA VAL A 242 8.02 6.39 17.22
C VAL A 242 8.18 5.32 18.29
N GLU A 243 8.50 4.09 17.90
CA GLU A 243 8.78 2.99 18.82
C GLU A 243 10.06 3.27 19.64
N ALA A 244 11.13 3.73 18.99
CA ALA A 244 12.38 4.09 19.66
C ALA A 244 12.19 5.25 20.66
N VAL A 245 11.38 6.25 20.32
CA VAL A 245 11.04 7.34 21.25
C VAL A 245 10.23 6.83 22.45
N ARG A 246 9.30 5.93 22.25
CA ARG A 246 8.49 5.32 23.35
C ARG A 246 9.32 4.46 24.27
N SER A 247 10.26 3.71 23.73
CA SER A 247 11.20 2.86 24.51
C SER A 247 12.38 3.64 25.10
N GLN A 248 12.43 4.95 24.92
CA GLN A 248 13.55 5.83 25.34
C GLN A 248 14.90 5.45 24.70
N ASP A 249 14.88 4.80 23.53
CA ASP A 249 16.05 4.29 22.81
C ASP A 249 16.36 5.11 21.54
N ALA A 250 16.00 6.40 21.54
CA ALA A 250 16.16 7.27 20.37
C ALA A 250 17.64 7.45 19.95
N ILE A 251 18.58 7.38 20.90
CA ILE A 251 20.03 7.49 20.62
C ILE A 251 20.51 6.24 19.88
N ALA A 252 20.20 5.06 20.39
CA ALA A 252 20.55 3.81 19.72
C ALA A 252 19.87 3.65 18.34
N PHE A 253 18.67 4.22 18.19
CA PHE A 253 18.03 4.29 16.87
C PHE A 253 18.90 5.08 15.87
N LYS A 254 19.43 6.24 16.23
CA LYS A 254 20.32 7.05 15.40
C LYS A 254 21.63 6.33 15.09
N ASP A 255 22.21 5.68 16.08
CA ASP A 255 23.49 5.00 15.92
C ASP A 255 23.42 3.83 14.92
N LYS A 256 22.24 3.22 14.75
CA LYS A 256 22.01 2.17 13.75
C LYS A 256 22.24 2.67 12.32
N PHE A 257 22.01 3.95 12.04
CA PHE A 257 22.25 4.52 10.70
C PHE A 257 23.72 4.85 10.42
N ARG A 258 24.57 4.95 11.43
CA ARG A 258 26.02 5.28 11.25
C ARG A 258 26.78 4.20 10.49
N ALA A 259 26.36 2.96 10.59
CA ALA A 259 27.03 1.83 9.94
C ALA A 259 26.53 1.56 8.50
N ILE A 260 25.61 2.37 7.99
CA ILE A 260 25.00 2.16 6.68
C ILE A 260 25.90 2.72 5.59
N ASP A 261 26.15 1.95 4.52
CA ASP A 261 26.86 2.40 3.34
C ASP A 261 25.92 2.99 2.29
N ILE A 262 24.69 2.43 2.19
CA ILE A 262 23.64 2.95 1.33
C ILE A 262 22.27 2.86 2.02
N LEU A 263 21.57 3.99 2.03
CA LEU A 263 20.19 4.11 2.49
C LEU A 263 19.27 4.31 1.28
N LEU A 264 18.28 3.44 1.17
CA LEU A 264 17.22 3.48 0.14
C LEU A 264 15.89 3.79 0.82
N ILE A 265 15.29 4.92 0.49
CA ILE A 265 14.00 5.37 1.06
C ILE A 265 12.95 5.38 -0.03
N ASP A 266 11.84 4.65 0.22
CA ASP A 266 10.70 4.63 -0.68
C ASP A 266 9.53 5.42 -0.11
N ASP A 267 8.69 5.93 -1.03
CA ASP A 267 7.43 6.61 -0.73
C ASP A 267 7.60 7.80 0.24
N LEU A 268 8.62 8.65 -0.01
CA LEU A 268 8.97 9.78 0.86
C LEU A 268 7.79 10.73 1.13
N GLU A 269 6.82 10.86 0.22
CA GLU A 269 5.62 11.68 0.38
C GLU A 269 4.76 11.30 1.59
N PHE A 270 4.88 10.06 2.10
CA PHE A 270 4.18 9.59 3.30
C PHE A 270 4.93 9.89 4.61
N MET A 271 6.08 10.55 4.55
CA MET A 271 6.74 11.05 5.75
C MET A 271 5.84 12.07 6.44
N GLN A 272 5.49 11.83 7.69
CA GLN A 272 4.54 12.65 8.46
C GLN A 272 4.95 12.77 9.92
N GLY A 273 4.74 13.96 10.48
CA GLY A 273 4.99 14.31 11.86
C GLY A 273 6.28 15.10 12.03
N GLU A 274 6.15 16.33 12.53
CA GLU A 274 7.24 17.32 12.63
C GLU A 274 8.51 16.74 13.27
N LYS A 275 8.38 16.01 14.39
CA LYS A 275 9.52 15.37 15.05
C LYS A 275 10.17 14.27 14.23
N THR A 276 9.35 13.51 13.49
CA THR A 276 9.83 12.44 12.61
C THR A 276 10.57 13.03 11.42
N GLU A 277 10.05 14.10 10.85
CA GLU A 277 10.64 14.80 9.71
C GLU A 277 11.99 15.45 10.11
N GLN A 278 12.05 16.09 11.27
CA GLN A 278 13.30 16.64 11.80
C GLN A 278 14.34 15.55 12.06
N GLU A 279 13.93 14.42 12.63
CA GLU A 279 14.87 13.33 12.89
C GLU A 279 15.36 12.68 11.59
N PHE A 280 14.46 12.49 10.64
CA PHE A 280 14.81 12.01 9.30
C PHE A 280 15.83 12.94 8.63
N GLU A 281 15.61 14.26 8.71
CA GLU A 281 16.56 15.26 8.22
C GLU A 281 17.94 15.09 8.86
N HIS A 282 18.02 14.95 10.18
CA HIS A 282 19.27 14.75 10.88
C HIS A 282 20.02 13.50 10.43
N ILE A 283 19.31 12.40 10.22
CA ILE A 283 19.89 11.14 9.75
C ILE A 283 20.41 11.29 8.32
N ILE A 284 19.61 11.84 7.41
CA ILE A 284 20.03 12.07 6.02
C ILE A 284 21.24 12.98 5.96
N ASN A 285 21.25 14.05 6.75
CA ASN A 285 22.40 14.98 6.83
C ASN A 285 23.67 14.26 7.31
N ALA A 286 23.56 13.47 8.36
CA ALA A 286 24.70 12.71 8.88
C ALA A 286 25.25 11.69 7.87
N LEU A 287 24.38 11.03 7.10
CA LEU A 287 24.79 10.10 6.06
C LEU A 287 25.48 10.81 4.90
N LEU A 288 24.91 11.91 4.39
CA LEU A 288 25.48 12.67 3.29
C LEU A 288 26.81 13.32 3.68
N ASP A 289 26.89 13.91 4.87
CA ASP A 289 28.11 14.52 5.39
C ASP A 289 29.19 13.45 5.68
N GLY A 290 28.79 12.22 6.03
CA GLY A 290 29.67 11.04 6.14
C GLY A 290 30.00 10.38 4.80
N GLY A 291 29.61 10.96 3.67
CA GLY A 291 29.86 10.42 2.33
C GLY A 291 29.08 9.14 2.02
N ARG A 292 28.03 8.81 2.77
CA ARG A 292 27.23 7.60 2.54
C ARG A 292 26.23 7.84 1.43
N GLN A 293 25.94 6.81 0.64
CA GLN A 293 24.98 6.90 -0.46
C GLN A 293 23.55 6.98 0.05
N VAL A 294 22.80 7.94 -0.48
CA VAL A 294 21.35 8.07 -0.22
C VAL A 294 20.59 8.02 -1.52
N VAL A 295 19.57 7.18 -1.60
CA VAL A 295 18.63 7.11 -2.73
C VAL A 295 17.22 7.28 -2.19
N VAL A 296 16.47 8.17 -2.78
CA VAL A 296 15.09 8.49 -2.37
C VAL A 296 14.15 8.31 -3.54
N ALA A 297 13.02 7.67 -3.30
CA ALA A 297 11.92 7.59 -4.26
C ALA A 297 10.67 8.28 -3.72
N SER A 298 9.94 8.97 -4.59
CA SER A 298 8.72 9.68 -4.25
C SER A 298 7.78 9.80 -5.45
N ALA A 299 6.48 10.02 -5.20
CA ALA A 299 5.52 10.31 -6.26
C ALA A 299 5.62 11.77 -6.77
N ARG A 300 6.38 12.65 -6.09
CA ARG A 300 6.49 14.08 -6.41
C ARG A 300 7.94 14.53 -6.43
N PRO A 301 8.29 15.52 -7.25
CA PRO A 301 9.60 16.15 -7.18
C PRO A 301 9.79 16.88 -5.84
N PRO A 302 11.05 17.10 -5.37
CA PRO A 302 11.32 17.69 -4.06
C PRO A 302 10.64 19.04 -3.84
N GLY A 303 10.51 19.87 -4.89
CA GLY A 303 9.88 21.19 -4.80
C GLY A 303 8.36 21.17 -4.54
N GLN A 304 7.72 20.00 -4.70
CA GLN A 304 6.27 19.82 -4.47
C GLN A 304 5.96 19.05 -3.17
N LEU A 305 6.97 18.76 -2.36
CA LEU A 305 6.80 18.14 -1.06
C LEU A 305 6.66 19.22 0.01
N ASP A 306 5.43 19.72 0.19
CA ASP A 306 5.11 20.84 1.11
C ASP A 306 5.47 20.55 2.57
N ARG A 307 5.58 19.27 2.94
CA ARG A 307 5.88 18.82 4.30
C ARG A 307 7.38 18.76 4.61
N LEU A 308 8.23 18.66 3.60
CA LEU A 308 9.68 18.74 3.82
C LEU A 308 10.08 20.19 4.03
N ASN A 309 10.90 20.44 5.04
CA ASN A 309 11.46 21.75 5.26
C ASN A 309 12.40 22.17 4.12
N ASP A 310 12.67 23.47 4.02
CA ASP A 310 13.47 24.05 2.94
C ASP A 310 14.89 23.50 2.87
N ARG A 311 15.49 23.14 4.02
CA ARG A 311 16.84 22.57 4.09
C ARG A 311 16.89 21.18 3.46
N MET A 312 15.93 20.31 3.80
CA MET A 312 15.84 18.97 3.22
C MET A 312 15.57 19.05 1.72
N ARG A 313 14.64 19.91 1.28
CA ARG A 313 14.38 20.16 -0.15
C ARG A 313 15.65 20.59 -0.88
N SER A 314 16.39 21.56 -0.33
CA SER A 314 17.65 22.03 -0.91
C SER A 314 18.69 20.92 -0.99
N ARG A 315 18.83 20.07 0.03
CA ARG A 315 19.75 18.93 0.01
C ARG A 315 19.38 17.88 -1.04
N MET A 316 18.10 17.54 -1.17
CA MET A 316 17.65 16.64 -2.23
C MET A 316 17.90 17.22 -3.62
N GLN A 317 17.82 18.54 -3.78
CA GLN A 317 18.10 19.25 -5.03
C GLN A 317 19.59 19.35 -5.38
N ARG A 318 20.48 19.18 -4.41
CA ARG A 318 21.95 19.17 -4.69
C ARG A 318 22.40 17.92 -5.42
N GLY A 319 21.68 16.83 -5.24
CA GLY A 319 21.94 15.56 -5.91
C GLY A 319 21.37 15.51 -7.32
N LEU A 320 21.27 14.32 -7.83
CA LEU A 320 20.65 14.06 -9.13
C LEU A 320 19.16 13.76 -8.94
N ILE A 321 18.31 14.54 -9.60
CA ILE A 321 16.87 14.30 -9.66
C ILE A 321 16.55 13.68 -11.02
N VAL A 322 15.90 12.52 -11.00
CA VAL A 322 15.51 11.80 -12.22
C VAL A 322 14.01 11.52 -12.18
N GLU A 323 13.34 11.92 -13.25
CA GLU A 323 11.94 11.62 -13.48
C GLU A 323 11.79 10.35 -14.32
N ILE A 324 10.89 9.47 -13.90
CA ILE A 324 10.39 8.38 -14.75
C ILE A 324 9.05 8.85 -15.30
N THR A 325 8.98 8.98 -16.62
CA THR A 325 7.77 9.45 -17.31
C THR A 325 6.80 8.31 -17.60
N ASP A 326 5.61 8.65 -18.12
CA ASP A 326 4.59 7.67 -18.47
C ASP A 326 5.11 6.71 -19.57
N PHE A 327 4.65 5.46 -19.50
CA PHE A 327 5.08 4.40 -20.41
C PHE A 327 4.51 4.61 -21.81
N ASP A 328 5.37 4.55 -22.82
CA ASP A 328 4.95 4.41 -24.20
C ASP A 328 4.43 2.98 -24.50
N GLU A 329 3.77 2.80 -25.64
CA GLU A 329 3.20 1.50 -26.03
C GLU A 329 4.26 0.40 -26.07
N GLU A 330 5.45 0.73 -26.59
CA GLU A 330 6.56 -0.21 -26.71
C GLU A 330 7.00 -0.74 -25.34
N LEU A 331 7.12 0.14 -24.35
CA LEU A 331 7.49 -0.24 -23.00
C LEU A 331 6.39 -1.05 -22.31
N ARG A 332 5.11 -0.68 -22.50
CA ARG A 332 3.99 -1.46 -21.98
C ARG A 332 3.98 -2.89 -22.52
N LEU A 333 4.20 -3.06 -23.82
CA LEU A 333 4.33 -4.38 -24.44
C LEU A 333 5.49 -5.17 -23.85
N LYS A 334 6.68 -4.58 -23.70
CA LYS A 334 7.83 -5.23 -23.06
C LYS A 334 7.53 -5.67 -21.62
N ILE A 335 6.83 -4.83 -20.86
CA ILE A 335 6.42 -5.17 -19.48
C ILE A 335 5.48 -6.38 -19.50
N LEU A 336 4.45 -6.36 -20.34
CA LEU A 336 3.49 -7.46 -20.47
C LEU A 336 4.16 -8.78 -20.89
N GLU A 337 5.01 -8.74 -21.92
CA GLU A 337 5.77 -9.91 -22.39
C GLU A 337 6.62 -10.50 -21.26
N ARG A 338 7.30 -9.64 -20.50
CA ARG A 338 8.13 -10.07 -19.39
C ARG A 338 7.31 -10.71 -18.26
N ARG A 339 6.16 -10.13 -17.91
CA ARG A 339 5.25 -10.73 -16.94
C ARG A 339 4.69 -12.07 -17.38
N VAL A 340 4.41 -12.23 -18.67
CA VAL A 340 4.02 -13.53 -19.22
C VAL A 340 5.16 -14.54 -19.13
N GLN A 341 6.40 -14.12 -19.46
CA GLN A 341 7.58 -14.99 -19.33
C GLN A 341 7.78 -15.45 -17.88
N GLU A 342 7.62 -14.58 -16.89
CA GLU A 342 7.69 -14.95 -15.47
C GLU A 342 6.65 -16.03 -15.12
N LYS A 343 5.42 -15.93 -15.65
CA LYS A 343 4.41 -16.98 -15.44
C LYS A 343 4.76 -18.29 -16.14
N ARG A 344 5.38 -18.23 -17.29
CA ARG A 344 5.86 -19.42 -18.03
C ARG A 344 6.95 -20.18 -17.30
N LEU A 345 7.71 -19.55 -16.41
CA LEU A 345 8.68 -20.27 -15.56
C LEU A 345 7.98 -21.24 -14.60
N THR A 346 6.75 -20.91 -14.19
CA THR A 346 5.92 -21.78 -13.34
C THR A 346 5.07 -22.75 -14.17
N ASP A 347 4.42 -22.22 -15.20
CA ASP A 347 3.54 -22.98 -16.11
C ASP A 347 3.93 -22.75 -17.58
N PRO A 348 4.78 -23.61 -18.16
CA PRO A 348 5.31 -23.46 -19.51
C PRO A 348 4.24 -23.39 -20.62
N THR A 349 3.03 -23.90 -20.35
CA THR A 349 1.90 -23.92 -21.29
C THR A 349 1.06 -22.65 -21.28
N PHE A 350 1.33 -21.73 -20.34
CA PHE A 350 0.64 -20.43 -20.33
C PHE A 350 1.11 -19.55 -21.45
N GLU A 351 0.17 -19.16 -22.33
CA GLU A 351 0.44 -18.32 -23.48
C GLU A 351 -0.61 -17.22 -23.64
N LEU A 352 -0.15 -16.02 -23.98
CA LEU A 352 -1.00 -14.93 -24.47
C LEU A 352 -0.61 -14.60 -25.89
N SER A 353 -1.59 -14.49 -26.79
CA SER A 353 -1.33 -14.12 -28.19
C SER A 353 -0.84 -12.66 -28.29
N ALA A 354 -0.09 -12.34 -29.33
CA ALA A 354 0.37 -10.96 -29.60
C ALA A 354 -0.81 -9.97 -29.71
N GLN A 355 -1.96 -10.41 -30.19
CA GLN A 355 -3.19 -9.59 -30.25
C GLN A 355 -3.72 -9.27 -28.86
N VAL A 356 -3.71 -10.23 -27.93
CA VAL A 356 -4.07 -10.01 -26.53
C VAL A 356 -3.12 -9.05 -25.85
N LEU A 357 -1.79 -9.23 -26.02
CA LEU A 357 -0.80 -8.32 -25.45
C LEU A 357 -0.97 -6.89 -25.96
N LYS A 358 -1.23 -6.74 -27.25
CA LYS A 358 -1.49 -5.43 -27.85
C LYS A 358 -2.76 -4.80 -27.29
N LEU A 359 -3.86 -5.56 -27.20
CA LEU A 359 -5.11 -5.07 -26.59
C LEU A 359 -4.90 -4.60 -25.15
N LEU A 360 -4.13 -5.36 -24.35
CA LEU A 360 -3.79 -4.96 -22.98
C LEU A 360 -2.97 -3.67 -22.95
N ALA A 361 -1.94 -3.55 -23.82
CA ALA A 361 -1.12 -2.36 -23.90
C ALA A 361 -1.89 -1.11 -24.33
N ASP A 362 -2.89 -1.26 -25.20
CA ASP A 362 -3.75 -0.16 -25.66
C ASP A 362 -4.78 0.27 -24.60
N ARG A 363 -5.30 -0.67 -23.81
CA ARG A 363 -6.35 -0.41 -22.83
C ARG A 363 -5.83 0.02 -21.47
N LEU A 364 -4.66 -0.49 -21.06
CA LEU A 364 -4.05 -0.23 -19.74
C LEU A 364 -2.88 0.75 -19.91
N THR A 365 -3.18 2.02 -19.79
CA THR A 365 -2.21 3.09 -20.08
C THR A 365 -1.66 3.77 -18.84
N GLU A 366 -2.26 3.54 -17.67
CA GLU A 366 -1.98 4.30 -16.46
C GLU A 366 -0.62 3.92 -15.82
N ASN A 367 -0.40 2.63 -15.56
CA ASN A 367 0.79 2.23 -14.80
C ASN A 367 1.12 0.73 -14.91
N GLY A 368 2.34 0.37 -14.49
CA GLY A 368 2.82 -1.02 -14.51
C GLY A 368 2.09 -1.99 -13.57
N ARG A 369 1.46 -1.48 -12.49
CA ARG A 369 0.68 -2.34 -11.58
C ARG A 369 -0.59 -2.86 -12.24
N GLU A 370 -1.22 -2.05 -13.08
CA GLU A 370 -2.39 -2.49 -13.87
C GLU A 370 -2.00 -3.56 -14.89
N LEU A 371 -0.87 -3.38 -15.58
CA LEU A 371 -0.35 -4.36 -16.52
C LEU A 371 -0.07 -5.70 -15.82
N GLU A 372 0.60 -5.66 -14.67
CA GLU A 372 0.88 -6.85 -13.86
C GLU A 372 -0.43 -7.48 -13.34
N GLY A 373 -1.36 -6.67 -12.84
CA GLY A 373 -2.67 -7.11 -12.38
C GLY A 373 -3.47 -7.82 -13.46
N ALA A 374 -3.43 -7.31 -14.69
CA ALA A 374 -4.09 -7.93 -15.84
C ALA A 374 -3.49 -9.31 -16.16
N VAL A 375 -2.16 -9.42 -16.26
CA VAL A 375 -1.50 -10.71 -16.50
C VAL A 375 -1.80 -11.70 -15.39
N ASN A 376 -1.79 -11.27 -14.13
CA ASN A 376 -2.11 -12.12 -12.99
C ASN A 376 -3.56 -12.64 -13.04
N ARG A 377 -4.54 -11.79 -13.38
CA ARG A 377 -5.95 -12.21 -13.53
C ARG A 377 -6.13 -13.19 -14.69
N LEU A 378 -5.51 -12.91 -15.83
CA LEU A 378 -5.57 -13.80 -16.99
C LEU A 378 -4.92 -15.16 -16.68
N TYR A 379 -3.78 -15.16 -16.00
CA TYR A 379 -3.10 -16.38 -15.57
C TYR A 379 -3.99 -17.21 -14.62
N LEU A 380 -4.58 -16.59 -13.60
CA LEU A 380 -5.49 -17.28 -12.67
C LEU A 380 -6.73 -17.82 -13.38
N THR A 381 -7.32 -17.05 -14.31
CA THR A 381 -8.48 -17.51 -15.10
C THR A 381 -8.11 -18.72 -15.95
N TRP A 382 -6.96 -18.66 -16.64
CA TRP A 382 -6.45 -19.76 -17.43
C TRP A 382 -6.20 -21.00 -16.57
N GLN A 383 -5.58 -20.85 -15.41
CA GLN A 383 -5.27 -21.94 -14.49
C GLN A 383 -6.52 -22.61 -13.92
N LEU A 384 -7.59 -21.84 -13.65
CA LEU A 384 -8.84 -22.35 -13.10
C LEU A 384 -9.75 -22.97 -14.17
N MET A 385 -9.79 -22.38 -15.35
CA MET A 385 -10.73 -22.80 -16.41
C MET A 385 -10.12 -23.77 -17.43
N HIS A 386 -8.79 -23.86 -17.48
CA HIS A 386 -8.04 -24.66 -18.47
C HIS A 386 -8.45 -24.38 -19.92
N THR A 387 -8.94 -23.16 -20.20
CA THR A 387 -9.38 -22.74 -21.53
C THR A 387 -8.44 -21.68 -22.10
N PRO A 388 -8.18 -21.69 -23.43
CA PRO A 388 -7.39 -20.65 -24.07
C PRO A 388 -7.98 -19.25 -23.84
N ILE A 389 -7.12 -18.28 -23.61
CA ILE A 389 -7.53 -16.89 -23.44
C ILE A 389 -7.78 -16.27 -24.81
N THR A 390 -9.03 -15.90 -25.08
CA THR A 390 -9.49 -15.24 -26.31
C THR A 390 -9.64 -13.74 -26.12
N LEU A 391 -9.67 -12.96 -27.20
CA LEU A 391 -9.87 -11.51 -27.14
C LEU A 391 -11.14 -11.11 -26.39
N ASP A 392 -12.25 -11.82 -26.64
CA ASP A 392 -13.54 -11.55 -25.98
C ASP A 392 -13.48 -11.81 -24.47
N SER A 393 -12.78 -12.87 -24.04
CA SER A 393 -12.58 -13.18 -22.63
C SER A 393 -11.70 -12.14 -21.93
N VAL A 394 -10.69 -11.62 -22.62
CA VAL A 394 -9.80 -10.59 -22.07
C VAL A 394 -10.55 -9.31 -21.73
N GLU A 395 -11.40 -8.80 -22.63
CA GLU A 395 -12.17 -7.58 -22.36
C GLU A 395 -13.08 -7.74 -21.13
N ALA A 396 -13.67 -8.91 -20.95
CA ALA A 396 -14.48 -9.20 -19.75
C ALA A 396 -13.63 -9.23 -18.47
N ILE A 397 -12.46 -9.87 -18.51
CA ILE A 397 -11.56 -10.06 -17.36
C ILE A 397 -10.91 -8.74 -16.92
N ILE A 398 -10.50 -7.89 -17.88
CA ILE A 398 -9.85 -6.61 -17.57
C ILE A 398 -10.84 -5.46 -17.33
N ARG A 399 -12.14 -5.68 -17.62
CA ARG A 399 -13.16 -4.61 -17.48
C ARG A 399 -13.09 -3.92 -16.13
N ASP A 400 -12.94 -4.67 -15.05
CA ASP A 400 -12.83 -4.11 -13.70
C ASP A 400 -11.50 -3.37 -13.47
N LEU A 401 -10.44 -3.72 -14.18
CA LEU A 401 -9.17 -2.97 -14.14
C LEU A 401 -9.28 -1.66 -14.91
N VAL A 402 -9.96 -1.68 -16.05
CA VAL A 402 -10.24 -0.48 -16.86
C VAL A 402 -11.31 0.40 -16.20
N LEU A 403 -12.32 -0.22 -15.53
CA LEU A 403 -13.37 0.48 -14.79
C LEU A 403 -13.00 0.74 -13.32
N GLY A 404 -12.05 -0.03 -12.76
CA GLY A 404 -11.53 0.13 -11.39
C GLY A 404 -10.53 1.27 -11.24
N VAL A 405 -10.12 1.90 -12.35
CA VAL A 405 -9.78 3.32 -12.32
C VAL A 405 -11.11 4.02 -12.05
N GLU A 406 -11.49 4.20 -10.78
CA GLU A 406 -12.48 5.22 -10.43
C GLU A 406 -12.08 6.44 -11.25
N PRO A 407 -12.93 6.92 -12.16
CA PRO A 407 -12.60 8.11 -12.93
C PRO A 407 -12.21 9.13 -11.88
N ARG A 408 -10.98 9.62 -11.92
CA ARG A 408 -10.38 10.57 -10.96
C ARG A 408 -11.49 11.46 -10.47
N ARG A 409 -11.96 11.30 -9.23
CA ARG A 409 -13.16 11.99 -8.74
C ARG A 409 -12.87 13.47 -8.87
N ILE A 410 -13.30 14.05 -9.99
CA ILE A 410 -13.10 15.44 -10.31
C ILE A 410 -13.69 16.25 -9.15
N LYS A 411 -12.84 16.97 -8.45
CA LYS A 411 -13.29 17.83 -7.34
C LYS A 411 -13.73 19.17 -7.92
N VAL A 412 -14.73 19.79 -7.28
CA VAL A 412 -15.17 21.14 -7.67
C VAL A 412 -14.00 22.13 -7.69
N ASP A 413 -12.99 21.92 -6.84
CA ASP A 413 -11.77 22.75 -6.82
C ASP A 413 -10.90 22.59 -8.08
N ASP A 414 -10.87 21.39 -8.69
CA ASP A 414 -10.17 21.16 -9.95
C ASP A 414 -10.88 21.87 -11.10
N ILE A 415 -12.22 21.81 -11.10
CA ILE A 415 -13.05 22.53 -12.07
C ILE A 415 -12.82 24.02 -11.96
N LEU A 416 -12.85 24.58 -10.75
CA LEU A 416 -12.58 26.00 -10.51
C LEU A 416 -11.18 26.41 -10.98
N ARG A 417 -10.17 25.57 -10.78
CA ARG A 417 -8.79 25.83 -11.21
C ARG A 417 -8.67 25.87 -12.74
N ILE A 418 -9.27 24.91 -13.43
CA ILE A 418 -9.21 24.84 -14.90
C ILE A 418 -10.01 25.96 -15.53
N VAL A 419 -11.23 26.22 -15.05
CA VAL A 419 -12.07 27.34 -15.52
C VAL A 419 -11.37 28.68 -15.27
N SER A 420 -10.78 28.89 -14.10
CA SER A 420 -9.99 30.07 -13.77
C SER A 420 -8.84 30.30 -14.76
N ARG A 421 -8.11 29.25 -15.08
CA ARG A 421 -6.99 29.30 -16.05
C ARG A 421 -7.48 29.58 -17.46
N HIS A 422 -8.49 28.88 -17.91
CA HIS A 422 -9.02 28.99 -19.28
C HIS A 422 -9.58 30.37 -19.59
N PHE A 423 -10.35 30.97 -18.67
CA PHE A 423 -10.94 32.28 -18.83
C PHE A 423 -10.05 33.43 -18.31
N ALA A 424 -8.87 33.14 -17.80
CA ALA A 424 -7.96 34.11 -17.17
C ALA A 424 -8.64 34.94 -16.05
N VAL A 425 -9.58 34.32 -15.30
CA VAL A 425 -10.33 34.96 -14.20
C VAL A 425 -9.92 34.31 -12.88
N PRO A 426 -9.43 35.09 -11.90
CA PRO A 426 -9.04 34.54 -10.59
C PRO A 426 -10.16 33.75 -9.91
N LYS A 427 -9.84 32.65 -9.25
CA LYS A 427 -10.80 31.82 -8.51
C LYS A 427 -11.63 32.64 -7.52
N SER A 428 -11.00 33.60 -6.83
CA SER A 428 -11.68 34.54 -5.91
C SER A 428 -12.77 35.37 -6.59
N GLU A 429 -12.56 35.77 -7.82
CA GLU A 429 -13.58 36.50 -8.59
C GLU A 429 -14.72 35.61 -9.06
N ILE A 430 -14.42 34.39 -9.52
CA ILE A 430 -15.43 33.39 -9.87
C ILE A 430 -16.37 33.13 -8.69
N LEU A 431 -15.84 33.09 -7.47
CA LEU A 431 -16.58 32.84 -6.23
C LEU A 431 -17.23 34.10 -5.66
N SER A 432 -16.85 35.30 -6.11
CA SER A 432 -17.37 36.61 -5.63
C SER A 432 -18.83 36.82 -6.01
N ASP A 433 -19.46 37.85 -5.41
CA ASP A 433 -20.83 38.26 -5.73
C ASP A 433 -20.96 39.13 -6.98
N ARG A 434 -19.85 39.39 -7.66
CA ARG A 434 -19.84 40.22 -8.88
C ARG A 434 -20.71 39.61 -9.96
N ARG A 435 -21.50 40.50 -10.64
CA ARG A 435 -22.45 40.13 -11.69
C ARG A 435 -22.00 40.52 -13.10
N HIS A 436 -20.74 40.93 -13.24
CA HIS A 436 -20.19 41.29 -14.55
C HIS A 436 -20.08 40.05 -15.46
N ARG A 437 -20.40 40.23 -16.75
CA ARG A 437 -20.48 39.12 -17.73
C ARG A 437 -19.18 38.29 -17.80
N SER A 438 -18.01 38.93 -17.68
CA SER A 438 -16.69 38.28 -17.69
C SER A 438 -16.49 37.31 -16.53
N VAL A 439 -17.19 37.46 -15.40
CA VAL A 439 -17.12 36.62 -14.22
C VAL A 439 -18.29 35.62 -14.15
N VAL A 440 -19.49 36.09 -14.59
CA VAL A 440 -20.72 35.28 -14.56
C VAL A 440 -20.64 34.10 -15.52
N ARG A 441 -20.10 34.30 -16.73
CA ARG A 441 -20.00 33.23 -17.73
C ARG A 441 -19.07 32.09 -17.30
N PRO A 442 -17.80 32.31 -16.88
CA PRO A 442 -16.94 31.27 -16.29
C PRO A 442 -17.61 30.56 -15.13
N ARG A 443 -18.29 31.29 -14.24
CA ARG A 443 -19.01 30.72 -13.10
C ARG A 443 -20.11 29.75 -13.55
N GLN A 444 -20.95 30.15 -14.55
CA GLN A 444 -22.02 29.30 -15.09
C GLN A 444 -21.46 28.03 -15.74
N ILE A 445 -20.39 28.14 -16.52
CA ILE A 445 -19.68 26.97 -17.10
C ILE A 445 -19.10 26.08 -16.00
N GLY A 446 -18.49 26.66 -14.98
CA GLY A 446 -17.98 25.90 -13.83
C GLY A 446 -19.09 25.15 -13.08
N MET A 447 -20.24 25.74 -12.83
CA MET A 447 -21.40 25.10 -12.21
C MET A 447 -21.96 23.99 -13.10
N TYR A 448 -22.01 24.19 -14.42
CA TYR A 448 -22.42 23.19 -15.39
C TYR A 448 -21.48 21.97 -15.36
N LEU A 449 -20.16 22.18 -15.46
CA LEU A 449 -19.16 21.14 -15.40
C LEU A 449 -19.21 20.39 -14.05
N ALA A 450 -19.41 21.11 -12.93
CA ALA A 450 -19.54 20.50 -11.62
C ALA A 450 -20.74 19.55 -11.53
N LYS A 451 -21.87 19.88 -12.18
CA LYS A 451 -23.03 18.99 -12.24
C LYS A 451 -22.80 17.79 -13.13
N GLN A 452 -22.11 17.95 -14.26
CA GLN A 452 -21.87 16.88 -15.22
C GLN A 452 -20.79 15.89 -14.76
N LEU A 453 -19.75 16.39 -14.07
CA LEU A 453 -18.54 15.63 -13.75
C LEU A 453 -18.42 15.22 -12.27
N THR A 454 -19.37 15.64 -11.43
CA THR A 454 -19.38 15.27 -10.01
C THR A 454 -20.74 14.77 -9.56
N ALA A 455 -20.76 13.85 -8.58
CA ALA A 455 -22.00 13.36 -7.96
C ALA A 455 -22.62 14.36 -6.96
N ARG A 456 -22.20 15.66 -6.98
CA ARG A 456 -22.67 16.64 -6.00
C ARG A 456 -24.09 17.12 -6.29
N SER A 457 -24.84 17.36 -5.23
CA SER A 457 -26.17 17.96 -5.31
C SER A 457 -26.10 19.46 -5.68
N LEU A 458 -27.18 20.02 -6.25
CA LEU A 458 -27.23 21.45 -6.61
C LEU A 458 -26.93 22.37 -5.41
N PRO A 459 -27.44 22.12 -4.18
CA PRO A 459 -27.08 22.91 -3.01
C PRO A 459 -25.59 22.83 -2.65
N GLU A 460 -24.95 21.65 -2.78
CA GLU A 460 -23.52 21.50 -2.53
C GLU A 460 -22.67 22.27 -3.55
N ILE A 461 -23.05 22.21 -4.84
CA ILE A 461 -22.39 22.99 -5.89
C ILE A 461 -22.54 24.48 -5.58
N GLY A 462 -23.75 24.93 -5.23
CA GLY A 462 -24.00 26.34 -4.88
C GLY A 462 -23.10 26.82 -3.74
N ARG A 463 -22.99 26.05 -2.67
CA ARG A 463 -22.08 26.34 -1.53
C ARG A 463 -20.62 26.50 -1.96
N ARG A 464 -20.14 25.65 -2.88
CA ARG A 464 -18.78 25.69 -3.39
C ARG A 464 -18.50 26.84 -4.37
N PHE A 465 -19.55 27.40 -4.99
CA PHE A 465 -19.45 28.52 -5.94
C PHE A 465 -19.83 29.85 -5.30
N GLY A 466 -19.41 30.10 -4.05
CA GLY A 466 -19.65 31.37 -3.35
C GLY A 466 -21.00 31.41 -2.65
N ASN A 467 -21.43 30.33 -2.05
CA ASN A 467 -22.66 30.16 -1.28
C ASN A 467 -23.94 30.56 -2.04
N ARG A 468 -24.02 30.14 -3.33
CA ARG A 468 -25.16 30.38 -4.20
C ARG A 468 -26.30 29.43 -3.92
N ASP A 469 -27.53 29.97 -4.10
CA ASP A 469 -28.73 29.12 -4.01
C ASP A 469 -28.79 28.08 -5.12
N HIS A 470 -29.43 26.94 -4.84
CA HIS A 470 -29.60 25.83 -5.78
C HIS A 470 -30.36 26.26 -7.05
N THR A 471 -31.27 27.24 -6.96
CA THR A 471 -31.99 27.82 -8.10
C THR A 471 -31.05 28.55 -9.05
N THR A 472 -30.04 29.24 -8.51
CA THR A 472 -29.00 29.90 -9.31
C THR A 472 -28.17 28.88 -10.07
N VAL A 473 -27.81 27.75 -9.42
CA VAL A 473 -27.07 26.65 -10.07
C VAL A 473 -27.92 26.02 -11.17
N LEU A 474 -29.19 25.74 -10.90
CA LEU A 474 -30.11 25.15 -11.86
C LEU A 474 -30.30 26.06 -13.09
N HIS A 475 -30.45 27.35 -12.85
CA HIS A 475 -30.56 28.34 -13.93
C HIS A 475 -29.28 28.38 -14.79
N ALA A 476 -28.10 28.34 -14.15
CA ALA A 476 -26.82 28.30 -14.85
C ALA A 476 -26.69 27.07 -15.75
N ILE A 477 -27.07 25.89 -15.26
CA ILE A 477 -27.04 24.63 -16.01
C ILE A 477 -27.95 24.71 -17.21
N ARG A 478 -29.24 25.06 -17.02
CA ARG A 478 -30.21 25.15 -18.10
C ARG A 478 -29.79 26.15 -19.18
N LYS A 479 -29.20 27.28 -18.77
CA LYS A 479 -28.73 28.31 -19.67
C LYS A 479 -27.59 27.83 -20.55
N ILE A 480 -26.57 27.15 -19.95
CA ILE A 480 -25.44 26.59 -20.70
C ILE A 480 -25.91 25.47 -21.63
N ASP A 481 -26.80 24.57 -21.18
CA ASP A 481 -27.37 23.53 -22.04
C ASP A 481 -28.06 24.10 -23.28
N LYS A 482 -28.89 25.15 -23.10
CA LYS A 482 -29.54 25.83 -24.21
C LYS A 482 -28.53 26.48 -25.15
N GLU A 483 -27.59 27.24 -24.62
CA GLU A 483 -26.56 27.91 -25.40
C GLU A 483 -25.67 26.95 -26.19
N MET A 484 -25.41 25.75 -25.68
CA MET A 484 -24.67 24.69 -26.39
C MET A 484 -25.43 24.13 -27.61
N GLY A 485 -26.76 24.08 -27.53
CA GLY A 485 -27.61 23.72 -28.68
C GLY A 485 -27.50 24.72 -29.83
N ASP A 486 -27.37 26.00 -29.51
CA ASP A 486 -27.37 27.09 -30.49
C ASP A 486 -25.95 27.53 -30.94
N ASN A 487 -24.90 27.15 -30.20
CA ASN A 487 -23.53 27.61 -30.43
C ASN A 487 -22.51 26.47 -30.43
N PRO A 488 -22.08 25.96 -31.61
CA PRO A 488 -21.09 24.91 -31.74
C PRO A 488 -19.74 25.23 -31.07
N ARG A 489 -19.30 26.50 -31.11
CA ARG A 489 -18.02 26.90 -30.46
C ARG A 489 -18.05 26.73 -28.95
N LEU A 490 -19.17 27.02 -28.31
CA LEU A 490 -19.33 26.80 -26.87
C LEU A 490 -19.28 25.30 -26.53
N LYS A 491 -19.86 24.46 -27.38
CA LYS A 491 -19.83 23.03 -27.24
C LYS A 491 -18.37 22.50 -27.29
N ASP A 492 -17.61 22.95 -28.29
CA ASP A 492 -16.19 22.56 -28.42
C ASP A 492 -15.35 23.04 -27.25
N GLU A 493 -15.61 24.27 -26.74
CA GLU A 493 -14.94 24.84 -25.57
C GLU A 493 -15.21 24.00 -24.31
N ILE A 494 -16.45 23.59 -24.08
CA ILE A 494 -16.82 22.73 -22.94
C ILE A 494 -16.21 21.33 -23.06
N GLU A 495 -16.18 20.74 -24.25
CA GLU A 495 -15.55 19.43 -24.47
C GLU A 495 -14.03 19.49 -24.28
N GLU A 496 -13.39 20.60 -24.64
CA GLU A 496 -11.97 20.82 -24.35
C GLU A 496 -11.71 20.93 -22.85
N LEU A 497 -12.55 21.68 -22.10
CA LEU A 497 -12.47 21.77 -20.65
C LEU A 497 -12.67 20.40 -19.98
N LYS A 498 -13.60 19.57 -20.47
CA LYS A 498 -13.79 18.19 -20.00
C LYS A 498 -12.55 17.33 -20.23
N ARG A 499 -11.93 17.42 -21.41
CA ARG A 499 -10.68 16.70 -21.73
C ARG A 499 -9.55 17.11 -20.80
N GLN A 500 -9.42 18.40 -20.47
CA GLN A 500 -8.41 18.89 -19.53
C GLN A 500 -8.67 18.45 -18.07
N LEU A 501 -9.93 18.22 -17.70
CA LEU A 501 -10.33 17.73 -16.39
C LEU A 501 -10.12 16.22 -16.23
N ASN A 502 -10.14 15.48 -17.33
CA ASN A 502 -9.92 14.02 -17.35
C ASN A 502 -8.44 13.63 -17.55
N ARG A 503 -7.57 14.61 -17.79
CA ARG A 503 -6.12 14.45 -17.78
C ARG A 503 -5.58 14.71 -16.37
#